data_91237413bdd348e0a6a0f7e0bce3e426
#
_entry.id   91237413bdd348e0a6a0f7e0bce3e426
#
_cell.length_a   1.000
_cell.length_b   1.000
_cell.length_c   1.000
_cell.angle_alpha   90.00
_cell.angle_beta   90.00
_cell.angle_gamma   90.00
#
_symmetry.space_group_name_H-M   'P 1'
#
loop_
_entity.id
_entity.type
_entity.pdbx_description
1 polymer ?
#
loop_
_entity_poly.entity_id
_entity_poly.type
_entity_poly.pdbx_seq_one_letter_code
_entity_poly.pdbx_strand_id
1 'polypeptide(L)'
;MRILLQLALILGICYTGELIHDYTGIPIPGNILGMLILLLLLYLKIIKLDQIREVSNFFLKHLSFFFLPPAIGLMLVSDDIKRQWPLLLLLCIVITVVTMATTGWTVQLLCKKKKDKTTNS
;
A
#
# COMPACT_ATOMS: atom_id res chain seq x y z
N MET A 1 -7.92 -22.99 7.24
CA MET A 1 -8.90 -22.27 8.04
C MET A 1 -8.37 -20.94 8.58
N ARG A 2 -7.17 -20.92 9.12
CA ARG A 2 -6.57 -19.67 9.61
C ARG A 2 -6.39 -18.61 8.52
N ILE A 3 -5.95 -19.01 7.32
CA ILE A 3 -5.74 -18.09 6.19
C ILE A 3 -7.05 -17.44 5.74
N LEU A 4 -8.14 -18.19 5.69
CA LEU A 4 -9.45 -17.66 5.31
C LEU A 4 -9.98 -16.66 6.32
N LEU A 5 -9.77 -16.90 7.61
CA LEU A 5 -10.20 -15.98 8.67
C LEU A 5 -9.37 -14.69 8.65
N GLN A 6 -8.07 -14.80 8.46
CA GLN A 6 -7.16 -13.66 8.30
C GLN A 6 -7.49 -12.84 7.05
N LEU A 7 -7.78 -13.52 5.94
CA LEU A 7 -8.20 -12.87 4.70
C LEU A 7 -9.52 -12.12 4.89
N ALA A 8 -10.49 -12.75 5.54
CA ALA A 8 -11.77 -12.12 5.86
C ALA A 8 -11.60 -10.87 6.73
N LEU A 9 -10.69 -10.90 7.69
CA LEU A 9 -10.36 -9.77 8.54
C LEU A 9 -9.77 -8.60 7.72
N ILE A 10 -8.80 -8.88 6.86
CA ILE A 10 -8.17 -7.89 5.98
C ILE A 10 -9.20 -7.29 5.02
N LEU A 11 -10.02 -8.13 4.39
CA LEU A 11 -11.08 -7.69 3.48
C LEU A 11 -12.14 -6.83 4.20
N GLY A 12 -12.50 -7.20 5.42
CA GLY A 12 -13.41 -6.42 6.25
C GLY A 12 -12.87 -5.03 6.56
N ILE A 13 -11.58 -4.92 6.86
CA ILE A 13 -10.92 -3.63 7.11
C ILE A 13 -10.84 -2.80 5.81
N CYS A 14 -10.51 -3.42 4.69
CA CYS A 14 -10.52 -2.76 3.38
C CYS A 14 -11.91 -2.25 3.02
N TYR A 15 -12.95 -3.05 3.25
CA TYR A 15 -14.34 -2.66 3.04
C TYR A 15 -14.75 -1.48 3.93
N THR A 16 -14.32 -1.47 5.18
CA THR A 16 -14.53 -0.34 6.08
C THR A 16 -13.87 0.92 5.55
N GLY A 17 -12.66 0.82 5.02
CA GLY A 17 -11.96 1.93 4.37
C GLY A 17 -12.73 2.48 3.15
N GLU A 18 -13.31 1.59 2.36
CA GLU A 18 -14.12 1.97 1.20
C GLU A 18 -15.43 2.66 1.61
N LEU A 19 -16.10 2.16 2.64
CA LEU A 19 -17.27 2.83 3.21
C LEU A 19 -16.96 4.24 3.72
N ILE A 20 -15.85 4.43 4.40
CA ILE A 20 -15.40 5.75 4.87
C ILE A 20 -15.13 6.67 3.68
N HIS A 21 -14.53 6.17 2.61
CA HIS A 21 -14.33 6.93 1.38
C HIS A 21 -15.65 7.42 0.79
N ASP A 22 -16.63 6.53 0.66
CA ASP A 22 -17.93 6.84 0.09
C ASP A 22 -18.73 7.84 0.92
N TYR A 23 -18.67 7.71 2.26
CA TYR A 23 -19.38 8.62 3.16
C TYR A 23 -18.72 9.99 3.30
N THR A 24 -17.41 10.06 3.22
CA THR A 24 -16.66 11.28 3.51
C THR A 24 -16.31 12.07 2.25
N GLY A 25 -16.35 11.43 1.06
CA GLY A 25 -15.98 12.06 -0.20
C GLY A 25 -14.53 12.51 -0.28
N ILE A 26 -13.66 11.96 0.54
CA ILE A 26 -12.22 12.28 0.54
C ILE A 26 -11.59 11.79 -0.76
N PRO A 27 -10.73 12.59 -1.44
CA PRO A 27 -10.08 12.19 -2.68
C PRO A 27 -8.93 11.17 -2.47
N ILE A 28 -9.11 10.26 -1.53
CA ILE A 28 -8.18 9.16 -1.24
C ILE A 28 -8.89 7.84 -1.55
N PRO A 29 -8.32 6.94 -2.36
CA PRO A 29 -8.91 5.65 -2.64
C PRO A 29 -9.19 4.85 -1.36
N GLY A 30 -10.36 4.18 -1.32
CA GLY A 30 -10.80 3.40 -0.15
C GLY A 30 -9.81 2.32 0.27
N ASN A 31 -9.10 1.71 -0.68
CA ASN A 31 -8.05 0.73 -0.39
C ASN A 31 -6.91 1.32 0.45
N ILE A 32 -6.49 2.55 0.16
CA ILE A 32 -5.45 3.26 0.92
C ILE A 32 -5.94 3.57 2.34
N LEU A 33 -7.19 3.99 2.48
CA LEU A 33 -7.81 4.18 3.80
C LEU A 33 -7.86 2.87 4.59
N GLY A 34 -8.21 1.76 3.95
CA GLY A 34 -8.17 0.44 4.56
C GLY A 34 -6.78 0.05 5.05
N MET A 35 -5.75 0.31 4.25
CA MET A 35 -4.35 0.08 4.63
C MET A 35 -3.93 0.92 5.83
N LEU A 36 -4.32 2.19 5.87
CA LEU A 36 -4.02 3.09 6.99
C LEU A 36 -4.75 2.65 8.27
N ILE A 37 -6.01 2.21 8.15
CA ILE A 37 -6.78 1.67 9.27
C ILE A 37 -6.11 0.39 9.80
N LEU A 38 -5.69 -0.51 8.92
CA LEU A 38 -4.97 -1.72 9.30
C LEU A 38 -3.67 -1.40 10.03
N LEU A 39 -2.90 -0.44 9.51
CA LEU A 39 -1.67 0.02 10.14
C LEU A 39 -1.93 0.60 11.54
N LEU A 40 -2.98 1.40 11.68
CA LEU A 40 -3.37 1.97 12.96
C LEU A 40 -3.78 0.89 13.96
N LEU A 41 -4.57 -0.09 13.53
CA LEU A 41 -5.00 -1.21 14.38
C LEU A 41 -3.81 -2.07 14.83
N LEU A 42 -2.83 -2.27 13.96
CA LEU A 42 -1.58 -2.95 14.30
C LEU A 42 -0.73 -2.13 15.29
N TYR A 43 -0.65 -0.82 15.08
CA TYR A 43 0.08 0.08 15.96
C TYR A 43 -0.53 0.14 17.37
N LEU A 44 -1.86 0.19 17.45
CA LEU A 44 -2.60 0.15 18.71
C LEU A 44 -2.62 -1.26 19.36
N LYS A 45 -2.03 -2.26 18.68
CA LYS A 45 -2.01 -3.66 19.14
C LYS A 45 -3.40 -4.29 19.33
N ILE A 46 -4.43 -3.73 18.70
CA ILE A 46 -5.78 -4.30 18.64
C ILE A 46 -5.76 -5.57 17.81
N ILE A 47 -5.06 -5.53 16.68
CA ILE A 47 -4.78 -6.69 15.84
C ILE A 47 -3.32 -7.07 16.04
N LYS A 48 -3.08 -8.36 16.31
CA LYS A 48 -1.73 -8.89 16.43
C LYS A 48 -1.17 -9.20 15.05
N LEU A 49 0.11 -8.91 14.86
CA LEU A 49 0.81 -9.21 13.60
C LEU A 49 0.70 -10.71 13.25
N ASP A 50 0.72 -11.58 14.24
CA ASP A 50 0.57 -13.03 14.04
C ASP A 50 -0.77 -13.42 13.43
N GLN A 51 -1.82 -12.61 13.63
CA GLN A 51 -3.15 -12.87 13.08
C GLN A 51 -3.23 -12.64 11.56
N ILE A 52 -2.34 -11.84 10.99
CA ILE A 52 -2.31 -11.55 9.54
C ILE A 52 -1.03 -12.06 8.85
N ARG A 53 -0.11 -12.62 9.62
CA ARG A 53 1.21 -13.03 9.14
C ARG A 53 1.15 -14.10 8.06
N GLU A 54 0.31 -15.10 8.23
CA GLU A 54 0.18 -16.21 7.28
C GLU A 54 -0.33 -15.73 5.92
N VAL A 55 -1.38 -14.90 5.91
CA VAL A 55 -1.93 -14.31 4.69
C VAL A 55 -0.93 -13.37 4.04
N SER A 56 -0.27 -12.52 4.82
CA SER A 56 0.75 -11.61 4.31
C SER A 56 1.89 -12.37 3.65
N ASN A 57 2.39 -13.43 4.29
CA ASN A 57 3.43 -14.28 3.73
C ASN A 57 2.96 -15.00 2.47
N PHE A 58 1.72 -15.47 2.43
CA PHE A 58 1.13 -16.09 1.25
C PHE A 58 1.10 -15.11 0.07
N PHE A 59 0.61 -13.89 0.27
CA PHE A 59 0.59 -12.87 -0.78
C PHE A 59 1.99 -12.47 -1.25
N LEU A 60 2.92 -12.28 -0.32
CA LEU A 60 4.31 -11.94 -0.66
C LEU A 60 5.01 -13.07 -1.44
N LYS A 61 4.76 -14.31 -1.06
CA LYS A 61 5.33 -15.49 -1.74
C LYS A 61 4.78 -15.67 -3.16
N HIS A 62 3.53 -15.29 -3.37
CA HIS A 62 2.85 -15.39 -4.67
C HIS A 62 2.66 -14.03 -5.35
N LEU A 63 3.48 -13.04 -4.99
CA LEU A 63 3.37 -11.67 -5.50
C LEU A 63 3.35 -11.61 -7.03
N SER A 64 4.22 -12.39 -7.69
CA SER A 64 4.29 -12.46 -9.15
C SER A 64 2.97 -12.88 -9.80
N PHE A 65 2.23 -13.79 -9.16
CA PHE A 65 0.92 -14.22 -9.64
C PHE A 65 -0.11 -13.08 -9.58
N PHE A 66 -0.06 -12.26 -8.54
CA PHE A 66 -0.97 -11.13 -8.38
C PHE A 66 -0.67 -9.96 -9.33
N PHE A 67 0.52 -9.89 -9.90
CA PHE A 67 0.84 -8.91 -10.94
C PHE A 67 0.30 -9.28 -12.32
N LEU A 68 -0.11 -10.52 -12.53
CA LEU A 68 -0.59 -11.01 -13.82
C LEU A 68 -1.88 -10.30 -14.29
N PRO A 69 -2.95 -10.15 -13.48
CA PRO A 69 -4.15 -9.45 -13.91
C PRO A 69 -3.92 -7.99 -14.30
N PRO A 70 -3.21 -7.16 -13.52
CA PRO A 70 -2.86 -5.81 -13.95
C PRO A 70 -2.04 -5.75 -15.24
N ALA A 71 -1.09 -6.67 -15.42
CA ALA A 71 -0.26 -6.72 -16.62
C ALA A 71 -1.10 -7.04 -17.87
N ILE A 72 -2.04 -7.98 -17.77
CA ILE A 72 -2.97 -8.29 -18.85
C ILE A 72 -3.89 -7.10 -19.13
N GLY A 73 -4.40 -6.43 -18.11
CA GLY A 73 -5.20 -5.21 -18.24
C GLY A 73 -4.47 -4.13 -19.01
N LEU A 74 -3.18 -3.96 -18.74
CA LEU A 74 -2.34 -3.00 -19.44
C LEU A 74 -2.20 -3.33 -20.94
N MET A 75 -2.14 -4.62 -21.28
CA MET A 75 -2.09 -5.08 -22.69
C MET A 75 -3.37 -4.75 -23.45
N LEU A 76 -4.52 -4.82 -22.79
CA LEU A 76 -5.82 -4.51 -23.42
C LEU A 76 -5.96 -3.01 -23.78
N VAL A 77 -5.28 -2.14 -23.03
CA VAL A 77 -5.31 -0.68 -23.25
C VAL A 77 -4.10 -0.19 -24.05
N SER A 78 -3.42 -1.10 -24.72
CA SER A 78 -2.14 -0.82 -25.40
C SER A 78 -2.22 0.29 -26.46
N ASP A 79 -3.34 0.44 -27.15
CA ASP A 79 -3.50 1.45 -28.21
C ASP A 79 -3.61 2.87 -27.62
N ASP A 80 -4.29 3.04 -26.52
CA ASP A 80 -4.35 4.31 -25.79
C ASP A 80 -2.99 4.68 -25.18
N ILE A 81 -2.26 3.68 -24.68
CA ILE A 81 -0.90 3.84 -24.17
C ILE A 81 0.06 4.30 -25.26
N LYS A 82 -0.01 3.68 -26.45
CA LYS A 82 0.83 4.07 -27.60
C LYS A 82 0.55 5.50 -28.06
N ARG A 83 -0.68 5.97 -27.90
CA ARG A 83 -1.05 7.33 -28.30
C ARG A 83 -0.54 8.38 -27.31
N GLN A 84 -0.43 8.03 -26.04
CA GLN A 84 -0.06 8.95 -24.96
C GLN A 84 1.26 8.59 -24.25
N TRP A 85 2.09 7.78 -24.92
CA TRP A 85 3.35 7.29 -24.32
C TRP A 85 4.27 8.38 -23.77
N PRO A 86 4.44 9.57 -24.43
CA PRO A 86 5.33 10.59 -23.88
C PRO A 86 4.78 11.18 -22.57
N LEU A 87 3.47 11.35 -22.46
CA LEU A 87 2.83 11.80 -21.23
C LEU A 87 2.99 10.77 -20.11
N LEU A 88 2.81 9.50 -20.42
CA LEU A 88 2.99 8.40 -19.46
C LEU A 88 4.43 8.31 -18.96
N LEU A 89 5.41 8.45 -19.86
CA LEU A 89 6.82 8.49 -19.47
C LEU A 89 7.12 9.66 -18.54
N LEU A 90 6.63 10.85 -18.88
CA LEU A 90 6.81 12.03 -18.05
C LEU A 90 6.21 11.81 -16.65
N LEU A 91 4.99 11.29 -16.59
CA LEU A 91 4.32 10.98 -15.32
C LEU A 91 5.10 9.95 -14.52
N CYS A 92 5.58 8.88 -15.15
CA CYS A 92 6.41 7.86 -14.48
C CYS A 92 7.68 8.45 -13.87
N ILE A 93 8.37 9.30 -14.60
CA ILE A 93 9.60 9.97 -14.12
C ILE A 93 9.27 10.87 -12.94
N VAL A 94 8.24 11.72 -13.06
CA VAL A 94 7.83 12.64 -11.98
C VAL A 94 7.43 11.87 -10.72
N ILE A 95 6.57 10.86 -10.85
CA ILE A 95 6.12 10.04 -9.73
C ILE A 95 7.31 9.31 -9.08
N THR A 96 8.22 8.77 -9.88
CA THR A 96 9.42 8.09 -9.37
C THR A 96 10.30 9.04 -8.57
N VAL A 97 10.58 10.23 -9.08
CA VAL A 97 11.39 11.23 -8.39
C VAL A 97 10.72 11.67 -7.09
N VAL A 98 9.44 11.97 -7.13
CA VAL A 98 8.67 12.38 -5.94
C VAL A 98 8.66 11.26 -4.89
N THR A 99 8.42 10.03 -5.30
CA THR A 99 8.41 8.86 -4.40
C THR A 99 9.78 8.63 -3.78
N MET A 100 10.84 8.69 -4.57
CA MET A 100 12.22 8.53 -4.06
C MET A 100 12.59 9.65 -3.08
N ALA A 101 12.28 10.88 -3.40
CA ALA A 101 12.55 12.02 -2.54
C ALA A 101 11.76 11.93 -1.22
N THR A 102 10.48 11.60 -1.29
CA THR A 102 9.61 11.46 -0.11
C THR A 102 10.07 10.30 0.78
N THR A 103 10.35 9.15 0.19
CA THR A 103 10.82 7.97 0.91
C THR A 103 12.18 8.23 1.56
N GLY A 104 13.12 8.77 0.81
CA GLY A 104 14.45 9.11 1.32
C GLY A 104 14.39 10.12 2.47
N TRP A 105 13.60 11.15 2.33
CA TRP A 105 13.44 12.16 3.38
C TRP A 105 12.78 11.59 4.63
N THR A 106 11.73 10.78 4.48
CA THR A 106 11.05 10.12 5.60
C THR A 106 12.01 9.21 6.36
N VAL A 107 12.78 8.39 5.65
CA VAL A 107 13.77 7.49 6.26
C VAL A 107 14.86 8.29 7.00
N GLN A 108 15.37 9.36 6.39
CA GLN A 108 16.39 10.21 7.03
C GLN A 108 15.89 10.87 8.32
N LEU A 109 14.66 11.38 8.31
CA LEU A 109 14.05 11.97 9.51
C LEU A 109 13.89 10.95 10.64
N LEU A 110 13.46 9.73 10.31
CA LEU A 110 13.30 8.65 11.28
C LEU A 110 14.65 8.19 11.83
N CYS A 111 15.67 8.07 10.99
CA CYS A 111 17.03 7.69 11.41
C CYS A 111 17.68 8.77 12.28
N LYS A 112 17.51 10.05 11.95
CA LYS A 112 18.02 11.17 12.73
C LYS A 112 17.42 11.17 14.15
N LYS A 113 16.10 11.00 14.24
CA LYS A 113 15.40 10.93 15.53
C LYS A 113 15.85 9.77 16.41
N LYS A 114 16.23 8.65 15.79
CA LYS A 114 16.76 7.50 16.51
C LYS A 114 18.17 7.75 17.04
N LYS A 115 19.01 8.45 16.27
CA LYS A 115 20.39 8.79 16.67
C LYS A 115 20.40 9.73 17.87
N ASP A 116 19.55 10.75 17.89
CA ASP A 116 19.44 11.69 19.02
C ASP A 116 19.02 11.00 20.32
N LYS A 117 18.15 9.98 20.24
CA LYS A 117 17.74 9.20 21.41
C LYS A 117 18.86 8.32 21.97
N THR A 118 19.77 7.86 21.13
CA THR A 118 20.89 7.00 21.56
C THR A 118 22.04 7.81 22.15
N THR A 119 22.18 9.07 21.77
CA THR A 119 23.25 9.95 22.29
C THR A 119 22.86 10.56 23.63
N ASN A 120 21.58 10.64 23.97
CA ASN A 120 21.09 11.17 25.27
C ASN A 120 20.83 10.09 26.33
N SER A 121 21.17 8.87 26.07
CA SER A 121 21.16 7.76 27.02
C SER A 121 22.57 7.15 27.13
#